data_c949873955555f4f99cf127fc5e26aac
#
_entry.id   c949873955555f4f99cf127fc5e26aac
#
_cell.length_a   1.000
_cell.length_b   1.000
_cell.length_c   1.000
_cell.angle_alpha   90.00
_cell.angle_beta   90.00
_cell.angle_gamma   90.00
#
_symmetry.space_group_name_H-M   'P 1'
#
loop_
_entity.id
_entity.type
_entity.pdbx_description
1 polymer ?
#
loop_
_entity_poly.entity_id
_entity_poly.type
_entity_poly.pdbx_seq_one_letter_code
_entity_poly.pdbx_strand_id
1 'polypeptide(L)'
;MQTGNDDRRVVGGDANAKKEILLFFIIAGLLLSGCTTKTDQKVQQNTEDSGSTDTSAAEIDTSDMFSDRDKEVGYEEAESVEVQLADNGSFSQSDAVSVENNTVKIKEKGTYILSGSLTDGMVIVEAEDTDKIQLVLDGVAISSSRSAALYVRSADKVFVTSVSGTENSLENAGPYDAIDENSIDAAVFSKSDLTFNGEGTLKISAQEGHGIVSKDDLIFTSGNYMVTSAAHGISGKDSVRIASGFYTIVSGKDGIHAENADDSSLGFVYAAGGTFSIKAEQDGISAGAWMQIEEGNYSIDSQDDGIHADSNVSISGGTINIEKSYEGIEGLSIDISGGEIFAVSSDDGINAAGGNDSSGFEGPAGEDPFAVTEGAYIKITGGTLHVNASGDGLDSNGDIKITEGEIYVSGPVNDGNGTLDYSGNAEITGGIFAAAGSSGMAQNFNASSNQGCIMVNFDAQEAGTEIMLSDSSGNELLSWAADKRYSSVIISCPEIRQGETYTVKSGTAEQIVTMNSLIYGNNSPTGENSGYGLSLIHISEPTRLG
;
A
#
# COMPACT_ATOMS: atom_id res chain seq x y z
N MET A 1 58.56 2.61 -35.81
CA MET A 1 59.83 2.46 -35.11
C MET A 1 59.45 2.21 -33.67
N GLN A 2 59.43 0.96 -33.30
CA GLN A 2 60.43 0.19 -32.54
C GLN A 2 60.45 0.69 -31.10
N THR A 3 59.97 -0.08 -30.23
CA THR A 3 60.47 -1.26 -29.45
C THR A 3 60.95 -0.79 -28.09
N GLY A 4 60.72 -1.39 -26.99
CA GLY A 4 60.54 -2.73 -26.54
C GLY A 4 60.48 -2.67 -25.01
N ASN A 5 59.80 -3.60 -24.41
CA ASN A 5 60.32 -4.72 -23.60
C ASN A 5 61.32 -4.32 -22.50
N ASP A 6 61.31 -4.78 -21.33
CA ASP A 6 60.88 -6.04 -20.69
C ASP A 6 61.44 -6.06 -19.25
N ASP A 7 60.89 -6.92 -18.48
CA ASP A 7 61.45 -7.80 -17.46
C ASP A 7 61.49 -7.44 -15.96
N ARG A 8 60.57 -8.15 -15.24
CA ARG A 8 60.79 -9.22 -14.21
C ARG A 8 61.72 -8.97 -13.02
N ARG A 9 61.20 -9.24 -11.84
CA ARG A 9 61.40 -10.34 -10.86
C ARG A 9 60.98 -9.89 -9.46
N VAL A 10 60.03 -10.53 -8.83
CA VAL A 10 59.94 -11.78 -8.04
C VAL A 10 60.98 -11.90 -6.90
N VAL A 11 60.49 -12.17 -5.73
CA VAL A 11 60.85 -12.89 -4.51
C VAL A 11 60.37 -12.10 -3.29
N GLY A 12 59.50 -12.49 -2.37
CA GLY A 12 59.25 -13.80 -1.79
C GLY A 12 59.48 -13.71 -0.29
N GLY A 13 58.60 -14.21 0.52
CA GLY A 13 58.94 -14.39 1.92
C GLY A 13 57.72 -14.44 2.86
N ASP A 14 57.39 -15.65 3.25
CA ASP A 14 56.43 -16.09 4.26
C ASP A 14 56.55 -15.41 5.63
N ALA A 15 55.44 -15.37 6.39
CA ALA A 15 55.37 -16.03 7.68
C ALA A 15 54.00 -15.97 8.32
N ASN A 16 53.50 -17.14 8.64
CA ASN A 16 52.35 -17.51 9.48
C ASN A 16 52.24 -16.76 10.80
N ALA A 17 51.01 -16.47 11.21
CA ALA A 17 50.58 -16.59 12.60
C ALA A 17 49.11 -16.98 12.69
N LYS A 18 48.88 -18.23 13.03
CA LYS A 18 47.63 -18.78 13.54
C LYS A 18 47.29 -18.12 14.88
N LYS A 19 46.03 -17.78 15.15
CA LYS A 19 45.49 -17.74 16.48
C LYS A 19 44.13 -18.42 16.52
N GLU A 20 44.07 -19.32 17.48
CA GLU A 20 43.05 -20.33 17.70
C GLU A 20 41.75 -19.75 18.25
N ILE A 21 40.67 -20.39 17.82
CA ILE A 21 39.32 -20.23 18.38
C ILE A 21 39.21 -21.11 19.63
N LEU A 22 38.86 -20.52 20.76
CA LEU A 22 38.58 -21.23 22.01
C LEU A 22 37.08 -21.44 22.16
N LEU A 23 36.66 -22.70 22.00
CA LEU A 23 35.29 -23.18 22.19
C LEU A 23 35.12 -23.54 23.68
N PHE A 24 34.18 -22.93 24.39
CA PHE A 24 33.78 -23.37 25.73
C PHE A 24 32.47 -24.14 25.67
N PHE A 25 32.58 -25.48 25.85
CA PHE A 25 31.47 -26.33 26.26
C PHE A 25 31.34 -26.33 27.77
N ILE A 26 30.15 -26.09 28.30
CA ILE A 26 29.81 -26.44 29.68
C ILE A 26 28.75 -27.54 29.64
N ILE A 27 29.16 -28.73 30.10
CA ILE A 27 28.32 -29.88 30.42
C ILE A 27 28.06 -29.86 31.92
N ALA A 28 26.81 -29.98 32.35
CA ALA A 28 26.40 -30.52 33.63
C ALA A 28 24.98 -31.01 33.45
N GLY A 29 24.59 -32.26 33.56
CA GLY A 29 24.90 -33.20 34.62
C GLY A 29 23.55 -33.73 35.14
N LEU A 30 23.15 -34.95 34.70
CA LEU A 30 21.96 -35.68 35.12
C LEU A 30 21.90 -35.90 36.65
N LEU A 31 20.67 -35.90 37.19
CA LEU A 31 20.30 -36.84 38.25
C LEU A 31 18.91 -37.42 37.98
N LEU A 32 18.89 -38.71 37.80
CA LEU A 32 17.75 -39.61 37.73
C LEU A 32 17.10 -39.79 39.10
N SER A 33 15.79 -39.84 39.14
CA SER A 33 15.10 -40.66 40.13
C SER A 33 13.79 -41.17 39.51
N GLY A 34 13.71 -42.46 39.31
CA GLY A 34 12.58 -43.17 38.73
C GLY A 34 11.49 -43.50 39.76
N CYS A 35 10.30 -43.66 39.28
CA CYS A 35 9.34 -44.60 39.82
C CYS A 35 8.37 -45.08 38.71
N THR A 36 8.32 -46.36 38.53
CA THR A 36 7.49 -47.12 37.63
C THR A 36 6.07 -47.28 38.15
N THR A 37 5.06 -47.06 37.31
CA THR A 37 3.81 -47.85 37.34
C THR A 37 3.25 -47.99 35.93
N LYS A 38 2.97 -49.25 35.56
CA LYS A 38 2.26 -49.67 34.35
C LYS A 38 0.78 -49.34 34.48
N THR A 39 0.15 -48.83 33.43
CA THR A 39 -1.27 -49.14 33.15
C THR A 39 -1.59 -48.87 31.67
N ASP A 40 -2.07 -49.91 31.04
CA ASP A 40 -2.94 -50.13 29.89
C ASP A 40 -3.07 -49.08 28.77
N GLN A 41 -2.71 -49.55 27.57
CA GLN A 41 -3.04 -48.95 26.28
C GLN A 41 -4.56 -48.94 26.05
N LYS A 42 -5.15 -47.77 25.89
CA LYS A 42 -6.35 -47.55 25.09
C LYS A 42 -5.96 -46.79 23.83
N VAL A 43 -6.13 -47.45 22.70
CA VAL A 43 -6.10 -46.83 21.38
C VAL A 43 -7.24 -45.84 21.33
N GLN A 44 -6.95 -44.52 21.37
CA GLN A 44 -7.86 -43.47 20.94
C GLN A 44 -7.54 -43.15 19.48
N GLN A 45 -8.51 -43.38 18.63
CA GLN A 45 -8.56 -42.78 17.30
C GLN A 45 -8.58 -41.26 17.49
N ASN A 46 -7.52 -40.60 17.07
CA ASN A 46 -7.56 -39.17 16.80
C ASN A 46 -8.38 -38.99 15.52
N THR A 47 -9.58 -38.48 15.66
CA THR A 47 -10.25 -37.75 14.61
C THR A 47 -9.43 -36.45 14.49
N GLU A 48 -8.78 -36.25 13.35
CA GLU A 48 -8.23 -34.96 12.97
C GLU A 48 -9.41 -34.00 12.82
N ASP A 49 -9.54 -33.14 13.80
CA ASP A 49 -10.38 -31.95 13.72
C ASP A 49 -9.63 -30.98 12.79
N SER A 50 -10.06 -30.89 11.55
CA SER A 50 -9.63 -29.85 10.63
C SER A 50 -10.26 -28.54 11.11
N GLY A 51 -9.69 -27.98 12.15
CA GLY A 51 -9.95 -26.62 12.56
C GLY A 51 -9.46 -25.68 11.46
N SER A 52 -10.40 -25.05 10.76
CA SER A 52 -10.15 -23.85 9.97
C SER A 52 -9.42 -22.86 10.89
N THR A 53 -8.14 -22.65 10.68
CA THR A 53 -7.43 -21.52 11.26
C THR A 53 -7.96 -20.28 10.56
N ASP A 54 -8.71 -19.47 11.28
CA ASP A 54 -9.12 -18.14 10.82
C ASP A 54 -7.82 -17.30 10.71
N THR A 55 -7.24 -17.25 9.52
CA THR A 55 -6.03 -16.51 9.20
C THR A 55 -6.41 -15.06 8.91
N SER A 56 -6.92 -14.32 9.89
CA SER A 56 -6.99 -12.87 9.80
C SER A 56 -5.64 -12.27 10.19
N ALA A 57 -5.19 -11.23 9.49
CA ALA A 57 -4.08 -10.42 9.96
C ALA A 57 -4.33 -9.99 11.41
N ALA A 58 -3.27 -9.88 12.22
CA ALA A 58 -3.40 -9.39 13.58
C ALA A 58 -3.95 -7.95 13.54
N GLU A 59 -4.93 -7.65 14.40
CA GLU A 59 -5.45 -6.29 14.53
C GLU A 59 -4.30 -5.35 14.92
N ILE A 60 -4.06 -4.32 14.11
CA ILE A 60 -3.00 -3.34 14.33
C ILE A 60 -3.48 -2.34 15.37
N ASP A 61 -2.70 -2.16 16.45
CA ASP A 61 -2.99 -1.13 17.45
C ASP A 61 -2.61 0.26 16.90
N THR A 62 -3.61 1.07 16.58
CA THR A 62 -3.43 2.42 16.03
C THR A 62 -3.51 3.52 17.09
N SER A 63 -3.62 3.19 18.37
CA SER A 63 -3.81 4.16 19.45
C SER A 63 -2.65 5.16 19.62
N ASP A 64 -1.45 4.76 19.29
CA ASP A 64 -0.22 5.53 19.48
C ASP A 64 0.38 6.09 18.19
N MET A 65 -0.40 6.09 17.07
CA MET A 65 0.07 6.60 15.78
C MET A 65 0.41 8.09 15.79
N PHE A 66 -0.22 8.87 16.66
CA PHE A 66 0.00 10.30 16.78
C PHE A 66 0.08 10.71 18.24
N SER A 67 1.19 11.29 18.66
CA SER A 67 1.31 11.89 19.98
C SER A 67 0.50 13.20 20.08
N ASP A 68 0.21 13.65 21.29
CA ASP A 68 -0.44 14.96 21.51
C ASP A 68 0.42 16.09 20.94
N ARG A 69 1.75 15.96 21.01
CA ARG A 69 2.68 16.98 20.48
C ARG A 69 2.66 17.05 18.95
N ASP A 70 2.38 15.98 18.23
CA ASP A 70 2.24 15.99 16.77
C ASP A 70 1.04 16.84 16.32
N LYS A 71 -0.01 16.85 17.11
CA LYS A 71 -1.27 17.59 16.86
C LYS A 71 -1.21 19.05 17.34
N GLU A 72 -0.19 19.41 18.12
CA GLU A 72 -0.06 20.75 18.67
C GLU A 72 0.51 21.72 17.60
N VAL A 73 -0.31 22.64 17.13
CA VAL A 73 0.06 23.67 16.16
C VAL A 73 0.37 25.02 16.82
N GLY A 74 0.11 25.14 18.13
CA GLY A 74 0.33 26.34 18.93
C GLY A 74 1.81 26.59 19.21
N TYR A 75 2.15 27.88 19.38
CA TYR A 75 3.45 28.33 19.85
C TYR A 75 3.31 29.67 20.56
N GLU A 76 4.24 29.95 21.51
CA GLU A 76 4.30 31.24 22.21
C GLU A 76 5.27 32.17 21.48
N GLU A 77 4.76 33.18 20.78
CA GLU A 77 5.56 34.10 19.98
C GLU A 77 6.66 34.77 20.82
N ALA A 78 6.34 35.18 22.06
CA ALA A 78 7.29 35.83 22.95
C ALA A 78 8.46 34.94 23.41
N GLU A 79 8.31 33.61 23.31
CA GLU A 79 9.33 32.62 23.67
C GLU A 79 10.02 32.05 22.42
N SER A 80 9.56 32.43 21.23
CA SER A 80 10.06 31.94 19.95
C SER A 80 11.23 32.80 19.44
N VAL A 81 12.10 32.18 18.66
CA VAL A 81 13.22 32.83 18.00
C VAL A 81 12.80 33.27 16.60
N GLU A 82 12.82 34.56 16.33
CA GLU A 82 12.58 35.09 14.98
C GLU A 82 13.79 34.85 14.05
N VAL A 83 13.50 34.38 12.84
CA VAL A 83 14.48 34.18 11.76
C VAL A 83 13.98 34.83 10.48
N GLN A 84 14.58 35.97 10.16
CA GLN A 84 14.29 36.66 8.91
C GLN A 84 15.17 36.12 7.79
N LEU A 85 14.55 35.48 6.79
CA LEU A 85 15.24 34.98 5.60
C LEU A 85 15.39 36.10 4.57
N ALA A 86 16.60 36.30 4.04
CA ALA A 86 16.88 37.24 2.96
C ALA A 86 18.18 36.86 2.26
N ASP A 87 18.25 37.01 0.95
CA ASP A 87 19.47 36.79 0.18
C ASP A 87 20.59 37.69 0.68
N ASN A 88 21.75 37.10 0.99
CA ASN A 88 22.95 37.76 1.51
C ASN A 88 22.73 38.58 2.80
N GLY A 89 21.68 38.25 3.58
CA GLY A 89 21.37 39.02 4.77
C GLY A 89 20.34 38.43 5.70
N SER A 90 20.17 37.12 5.72
CA SER A 90 19.33 36.44 6.73
C SER A 90 19.82 36.78 8.13
N PHE A 91 18.88 36.97 9.06
CA PHE A 91 19.19 37.51 10.39
C PHE A 91 18.33 36.85 11.48
N SER A 92 18.96 36.61 12.61
CA SER A 92 18.31 36.29 13.89
C SER A 92 19.10 36.95 15.03
N GLN A 93 18.43 37.25 16.15
CA GLN A 93 19.10 37.78 17.35
C GLN A 93 19.65 36.65 18.25
N SER A 94 19.29 35.40 17.97
CA SER A 94 19.65 34.26 18.80
C SER A 94 20.99 33.65 18.37
N ASP A 95 21.84 33.31 19.35
CA ASP A 95 23.08 32.55 19.13
C ASP A 95 22.81 31.09 18.70
N ALA A 96 21.58 30.59 18.91
CA ALA A 96 21.12 29.28 18.43
C ALA A 96 20.99 29.22 16.89
N VAL A 97 21.01 30.38 16.23
CA VAL A 97 20.94 30.49 14.77
C VAL A 97 22.25 31.05 14.23
N SER A 98 22.85 30.36 13.27
CA SER A 98 23.99 30.88 12.54
C SER A 98 23.66 31.02 11.05
N VAL A 99 24.17 32.06 10.45
CA VAL A 99 23.99 32.35 9.01
C VAL A 99 25.36 32.41 8.33
N GLU A 100 25.50 31.60 7.30
CA GLU A 100 26.68 31.57 6.47
C GLU A 100 26.27 31.59 5.01
N ASN A 101 26.58 32.66 4.29
CA ASN A 101 26.05 32.94 2.96
C ASN A 101 24.49 32.85 3.00
N ASN A 102 23.87 32.05 2.10
CA ASN A 102 22.43 31.84 2.09
C ASN A 102 22.02 30.56 2.84
N THR A 103 22.86 30.04 3.73
CA THR A 103 22.54 28.89 4.59
C THR A 103 22.25 29.37 6.01
N VAL A 104 21.06 29.06 6.51
CA VAL A 104 20.65 29.33 7.89
C VAL A 104 20.69 28.03 8.65
N LYS A 105 21.46 27.97 9.76
CA LYS A 105 21.57 26.78 10.61
C LYS A 105 20.93 27.02 11.98
N ILE A 106 20.06 26.12 12.37
CA ILE A 106 19.40 26.06 13.67
C ILE A 106 20.05 24.95 14.50
N LYS A 107 20.54 25.27 15.71
CA LYS A 107 21.46 24.38 16.45
C LYS A 107 20.96 23.96 17.82
N GLU A 108 19.89 24.52 18.31
CA GLU A 108 19.39 24.25 19.67
C GLU A 108 17.87 24.04 19.65
N LYS A 109 17.35 23.31 20.64
CA LYS A 109 15.91 23.14 20.83
C LYS A 109 15.18 24.47 20.96
N GLY A 110 13.96 24.51 20.49
CA GLY A 110 13.09 25.69 20.59
C GLY A 110 12.13 25.83 19.43
N THR A 111 11.40 26.93 19.44
CA THR A 111 10.49 27.32 18.38
C THR A 111 11.10 28.47 17.59
N TYR A 112 11.14 28.32 16.27
CA TYR A 112 11.73 29.28 15.34
C TYR A 112 10.69 29.77 14.35
N ILE A 113 10.38 31.04 14.35
CA ILE A 113 9.46 31.65 13.39
C ILE A 113 10.29 32.13 12.20
N LEU A 114 10.11 31.48 11.07
CA LEU A 114 10.79 31.77 9.82
C LEU A 114 9.88 32.59 8.95
N SER A 115 10.39 33.71 8.41
CA SER A 115 9.68 34.54 7.43
C SER A 115 10.62 35.07 6.36
N GLY A 116 10.10 35.43 5.18
CA GLY A 116 10.88 35.97 4.06
C GLY A 116 11.36 34.92 3.07
N SER A 117 12.42 35.19 2.33
CA SER A 117 12.79 34.32 1.21
C SER A 117 14.29 34.16 1.00
N LEU A 118 14.66 32.99 0.48
CA LEU A 118 15.97 32.68 -0.09
C LEU A 118 15.76 32.24 -1.55
N THR A 119 16.33 32.98 -2.50
CA THR A 119 16.21 32.63 -3.92
C THR A 119 17.19 31.52 -4.35
N ASP A 120 18.27 31.35 -3.61
CA ASP A 120 19.20 30.23 -3.72
C ASP A 120 19.87 30.00 -2.36
N GLY A 121 19.24 29.19 -1.51
CA GLY A 121 19.73 28.95 -0.17
C GLY A 121 19.01 27.77 0.51
N MET A 122 19.27 27.59 1.80
CA MET A 122 18.67 26.50 2.55
C MET A 122 18.60 26.78 4.05
N VAL A 123 17.71 26.07 4.72
CA VAL A 123 17.66 25.97 6.19
C VAL A 123 18.14 24.59 6.60
N ILE A 124 19.09 24.54 7.52
CA ILE A 124 19.61 23.29 8.12
C ILE A 124 19.27 23.27 9.60
N VAL A 125 18.66 22.18 10.08
CA VAL A 125 18.56 21.86 11.50
C VAL A 125 19.71 20.93 11.85
N GLU A 126 20.57 21.33 12.79
CA GLU A 126 21.74 20.59 13.25
C GLU A 126 21.82 20.74 14.76
N ALA A 127 20.92 20.06 15.50
CA ALA A 127 20.77 20.13 16.94
C ALA A 127 21.18 18.79 17.58
N GLU A 128 21.13 18.71 18.91
CA GLU A 128 21.41 17.47 19.62
C GLU A 128 20.29 16.44 19.36
N ASP A 129 20.62 15.14 19.34
CA ASP A 129 19.70 14.03 19.09
C ASP A 129 18.58 13.88 20.15
N THR A 130 18.57 14.72 21.15
CA THR A 130 17.53 14.79 22.20
C THR A 130 16.68 16.07 22.10
N ASP A 131 16.98 16.93 21.13
CA ASP A 131 16.34 18.24 21.00
C ASP A 131 15.15 18.18 20.04
N LYS A 132 14.02 18.73 20.48
CA LYS A 132 12.84 18.95 19.65
C LYS A 132 12.79 20.39 19.16
N ILE A 133 12.59 20.53 17.86
CA ILE A 133 12.56 21.83 17.18
C ILE A 133 11.20 22.03 16.52
N GLN A 134 10.63 23.21 16.67
CA GLN A 134 9.47 23.64 15.89
C GLN A 134 9.88 24.75 14.93
N LEU A 135 9.67 24.53 13.64
CA LEU A 135 9.83 25.50 12.58
C LEU A 135 8.44 26.02 12.19
N VAL A 136 8.18 27.27 12.53
CA VAL A 136 6.92 27.96 12.18
C VAL A 136 7.14 28.72 10.88
N LEU A 137 6.46 28.33 9.82
CA LEU A 137 6.58 28.94 8.49
C LEU A 137 5.54 30.04 8.35
N ASP A 138 5.99 31.29 8.36
CA ASP A 138 5.15 32.49 8.23
C ASP A 138 5.48 33.24 6.92
N GLY A 139 4.97 32.74 5.81
CA GLY A 139 5.22 33.31 4.49
C GLY A 139 6.64 33.07 3.98
N VAL A 140 7.11 31.86 4.11
CA VAL A 140 8.47 31.45 3.72
C VAL A 140 8.51 31.04 2.26
N ALA A 141 9.56 31.46 1.53
CA ALA A 141 9.88 30.96 0.20
C ALA A 141 11.38 30.64 0.11
N ILE A 142 11.72 29.35 0.01
CA ILE A 142 13.10 28.89 -0.11
C ILE A 142 13.24 28.07 -1.39
N SER A 143 14.15 28.49 -2.26
CA SER A 143 14.60 27.71 -3.41
C SER A 143 16.07 27.38 -3.22
N SER A 144 16.48 26.15 -3.57
CA SER A 144 17.86 25.69 -3.52
C SER A 144 18.23 25.07 -4.86
N SER A 145 19.22 25.63 -5.53
CA SER A 145 19.70 25.12 -6.82
C SER A 145 20.68 23.95 -6.68
N ARG A 146 21.04 23.55 -5.46
CA ARG A 146 22.13 22.60 -5.21
C ARG A 146 21.84 21.54 -4.18
N SER A 147 20.72 21.62 -3.45
CA SER A 147 20.39 20.68 -2.37
C SER A 147 18.93 20.82 -1.95
N ALA A 148 18.56 20.29 -0.77
CA ALA A 148 17.29 20.52 -0.12
C ALA A 148 17.09 22.00 0.22
N ALA A 149 15.85 22.49 0.17
CA ALA A 149 15.47 23.77 0.74
C ALA A 149 15.43 23.73 2.28
N LEU A 150 14.96 22.59 2.84
CA LEU A 150 14.99 22.28 4.27
C LEU A 150 15.71 20.95 4.49
N TYR A 151 16.78 20.96 5.27
CA TYR A 151 17.55 19.80 5.65
C TYR A 151 17.61 19.62 7.17
N VAL A 152 16.99 18.59 7.69
CA VAL A 152 17.15 18.16 9.08
C VAL A 152 18.29 17.15 9.13
N ARG A 153 19.46 17.61 9.58
CA ARG A 153 20.68 16.82 9.69
C ARG A 153 20.70 15.99 10.95
N SER A 154 20.27 16.58 12.08
CA SER A 154 20.14 15.94 13.37
C SER A 154 19.16 16.69 14.29
N ALA A 155 18.35 15.95 15.00
CA ALA A 155 17.45 16.35 16.07
C ALA A 155 16.82 15.05 16.65
N ASP A 156 16.10 15.14 17.78
CA ASP A 156 15.16 14.09 18.17
C ASP A 156 13.94 14.09 17.21
N LYS A 157 13.32 15.28 17.05
CA LYS A 157 12.14 15.46 16.20
C LYS A 157 12.01 16.90 15.74
N VAL A 158 11.59 17.10 14.49
CA VAL A 158 11.28 18.43 13.95
C VAL A 158 9.80 18.52 13.59
N PHE A 159 9.16 19.59 14.05
CA PHE A 159 7.79 19.98 13.70
C PHE A 159 7.83 21.14 12.74
N VAL A 160 7.19 21.01 11.58
CA VAL A 160 7.05 22.06 10.57
C VAL A 160 5.60 22.52 10.59
N THR A 161 5.37 23.73 11.14
CA THR A 161 4.05 24.29 11.34
C THR A 161 3.81 25.43 10.35
N SER A 162 2.84 25.28 9.44
CA SER A 162 2.44 26.35 8.50
C SER A 162 1.40 27.25 9.14
N VAL A 163 1.71 28.55 9.25
CA VAL A 163 0.81 29.56 9.86
C VAL A 163 -0.46 29.71 9.04
N SER A 164 -1.61 29.78 9.73
CA SER A 164 -2.91 29.94 9.09
C SER A 164 -2.96 31.16 8.18
N GLY A 165 -3.48 30.97 6.96
CA GLY A 165 -3.61 32.04 5.95
C GLY A 165 -2.31 32.41 5.24
N THR A 166 -1.19 31.74 5.51
CA THR A 166 0.06 31.94 4.77
C THR A 166 0.23 30.93 3.64
N GLU A 167 0.99 31.34 2.63
CA GLU A 167 1.54 30.44 1.61
C GLU A 167 3.04 30.33 1.82
N ASN A 168 3.54 29.09 1.90
CA ASN A 168 4.94 28.77 2.06
C ASN A 168 5.41 27.92 0.89
N SER A 169 6.68 28.00 0.51
CA SER A 169 7.26 27.19 -0.53
C SER A 169 8.68 26.73 -0.19
N LEU A 170 8.93 25.43 -0.44
CA LEU A 170 10.25 24.80 -0.31
C LEU A 170 10.56 24.10 -1.63
N GLU A 171 11.62 24.53 -2.31
CA GLU A 171 11.92 24.08 -3.67
C GLU A 171 13.37 23.59 -3.78
N ASN A 172 13.54 22.40 -4.39
CA ASN A 172 14.77 22.03 -5.04
C ASN A 172 14.69 22.40 -6.52
N ALA A 173 15.56 23.28 -6.97
CA ALA A 173 15.61 23.81 -8.34
C ALA A 173 16.81 23.28 -9.15
N GLY A 174 17.44 22.19 -8.72
CA GLY A 174 18.60 21.62 -9.41
C GLY A 174 19.16 20.36 -8.75
N PRO A 175 20.39 19.96 -9.12
CA PRO A 175 20.98 18.72 -8.60
C PRO A 175 21.26 18.77 -7.10
N TYR A 176 21.48 17.60 -6.51
CA TYR A 176 21.89 17.46 -5.12
C TYR A 176 23.41 17.34 -5.03
N ASP A 177 24.08 18.43 -4.69
CA ASP A 177 25.51 18.39 -4.38
C ASP A 177 25.71 17.75 -3.00
N ALA A 178 26.74 16.93 -2.86
CA ALA A 178 27.14 16.40 -1.56
C ALA A 178 27.66 17.53 -0.66
N ILE A 179 26.90 17.86 0.38
CA ILE A 179 27.28 18.86 1.39
C ILE A 179 27.85 18.23 2.67
N ASP A 180 27.61 16.95 2.87
CA ASP A 180 28.18 16.10 3.91
C ASP A 180 28.15 14.61 3.46
N GLU A 181 28.22 13.68 4.41
CA GLU A 181 28.19 12.23 4.16
C GLU A 181 26.80 11.69 3.82
N ASN A 182 25.73 12.48 3.94
CA ASN A 182 24.36 12.06 3.70
C ASN A 182 23.98 12.24 2.22
N SER A 183 23.30 11.26 1.68
CA SER A 183 22.73 11.32 0.33
C SER A 183 21.40 12.06 0.38
N ILE A 184 21.46 13.39 0.26
CA ILE A 184 20.26 14.24 0.20
C ILE A 184 19.68 14.09 -1.20
N ASP A 185 18.36 13.80 -1.30
CA ASP A 185 17.66 13.53 -2.54
C ASP A 185 16.22 14.08 -2.57
N ALA A 186 15.89 15.02 -1.69
CA ALA A 186 14.57 15.62 -1.57
C ALA A 186 14.61 17.14 -1.38
N ALA A 187 13.53 17.84 -1.76
CA ALA A 187 13.38 19.27 -1.47
C ALA A 187 13.28 19.52 0.05
N VAL A 188 12.64 18.62 0.78
CA VAL A 188 12.68 18.53 2.25
C VAL A 188 13.27 17.17 2.63
N PHE A 189 14.39 17.19 3.28
CA PHE A 189 15.10 15.96 3.67
C PHE A 189 15.36 15.92 5.17
N SER A 190 14.96 14.87 5.85
CA SER A 190 15.18 14.66 7.28
C SER A 190 15.84 13.31 7.57
N LYS A 191 16.75 13.31 8.52
CA LYS A 191 17.31 12.09 9.12
C LYS A 191 16.66 11.70 10.44
N SER A 192 15.77 12.54 10.92
CA SER A 192 15.08 12.40 12.20
C SER A 192 13.57 12.42 11.96
N ASP A 193 12.81 12.08 12.97
CA ASP A 193 11.35 12.23 12.96
C ASP A 193 10.93 13.60 12.44
N LEU A 194 9.96 13.61 11.53
CA LEU A 194 9.45 14.82 10.91
C LEU A 194 7.93 14.87 10.99
N THR A 195 7.40 15.91 11.62
CA THR A 195 5.95 16.14 11.69
C THR A 195 5.58 17.43 10.97
N PHE A 196 4.60 17.36 10.09
CA PHE A 196 3.97 18.52 9.46
C PHE A 196 2.59 18.77 10.05
N ASN A 197 2.33 20.05 10.37
CA ASN A 197 1.03 20.49 10.87
C ASN A 197 0.75 21.96 10.55
N GLY A 198 -0.36 22.49 11.05
CA GLY A 198 -0.78 23.86 10.84
C GLY A 198 -1.97 23.97 9.88
N GLU A 199 -2.36 25.21 9.53
CA GLU A 199 -3.51 25.50 8.68
C GLU A 199 -3.13 26.28 7.39
N GLY A 200 -1.85 26.62 7.25
CA GLY A 200 -1.32 27.29 6.07
C GLY A 200 -1.13 26.33 4.89
N THR A 201 -0.76 26.88 3.76
CA THR A 201 -0.40 26.12 2.57
C THR A 201 1.11 25.97 2.46
N LEU A 202 1.58 24.75 2.23
CA LEU A 202 2.98 24.47 1.94
C LEU A 202 3.10 23.84 0.55
N LYS A 203 3.78 24.54 -0.35
CA LYS A 203 4.12 24.08 -1.69
C LYS A 203 5.53 23.50 -1.66
N ILE A 204 5.68 22.26 -2.12
CA ILE A 204 6.95 21.56 -2.18
C ILE A 204 7.20 21.14 -3.62
N SER A 205 8.35 21.49 -4.14
CA SER A 205 8.72 21.21 -5.51
C SER A 205 10.15 20.66 -5.58
N ALA A 206 10.32 19.53 -6.22
CA ALA A 206 11.63 18.92 -6.47
C ALA A 206 11.81 18.69 -7.98
N GLN A 207 12.69 19.45 -8.59
CA GLN A 207 13.03 19.31 -10.00
C GLN A 207 13.75 17.97 -10.25
N GLU A 208 14.52 17.51 -9.28
CA GLU A 208 15.14 16.21 -9.21
C GLU A 208 14.82 15.55 -7.85
N GLY A 209 14.80 14.24 -7.77
CA GLY A 209 14.56 13.50 -6.53
C GLY A 209 13.14 13.64 -5.99
N HIS A 210 13.02 13.53 -4.68
CA HIS A 210 11.77 13.41 -3.94
C HIS A 210 11.25 14.77 -3.47
N GLY A 211 9.95 14.86 -3.21
CA GLY A 211 9.36 16.06 -2.58
C GLY A 211 9.76 16.15 -1.11
N ILE A 212 9.36 15.19 -0.31
CA ILE A 212 9.65 15.08 1.12
C ILE A 212 10.23 13.70 1.41
N VAL A 213 11.33 13.66 2.17
CA VAL A 213 11.92 12.42 2.69
C VAL A 213 12.17 12.55 4.19
N SER A 214 11.69 11.60 4.98
CA SER A 214 12.23 11.29 6.30
C SER A 214 12.93 9.93 6.29
N LYS A 215 14.12 9.85 6.85
CA LYS A 215 14.84 8.57 7.07
C LYS A 215 14.45 7.91 8.40
N ASP A 216 13.36 8.39 8.99
CA ASP A 216 12.70 7.91 10.20
C ASP A 216 11.18 8.05 10.02
N ASP A 217 10.41 8.35 11.05
CA ASP A 217 8.96 8.59 10.96
C ASP A 217 8.62 9.90 10.22
N LEU A 218 7.60 9.86 9.37
CA LEU A 218 7.04 11.02 8.68
C LEU A 218 5.55 11.16 8.99
N ILE A 219 5.19 12.24 9.67
CA ILE A 219 3.85 12.43 10.23
C ILE A 219 3.20 13.69 9.68
N PHE A 220 1.92 13.61 9.33
CA PHE A 220 1.08 14.74 8.95
C PHE A 220 -0.19 14.74 9.79
N THR A 221 -0.44 15.83 10.54
CA THR A 221 -1.64 15.89 11.38
C THR A 221 -2.69 16.88 10.88
N SER A 222 -2.29 17.88 10.10
CA SER A 222 -3.18 18.86 9.46
C SER A 222 -2.39 19.64 8.40
N GLY A 223 -3.06 20.49 7.61
CA GLY A 223 -2.42 21.40 6.66
C GLY A 223 -2.89 21.22 5.21
N ASN A 224 -2.35 22.08 4.33
CA ASN A 224 -2.58 21.99 2.90
C ASN A 224 -1.24 21.83 2.19
N TYR A 225 -1.05 20.71 1.51
CA TYR A 225 0.20 20.33 0.87
C TYR A 225 0.03 20.21 -0.64
N MET A 226 0.89 20.88 -1.37
CA MET A 226 0.98 20.75 -2.82
C MET A 226 2.40 20.27 -3.15
N VAL A 227 2.53 18.99 -3.51
CA VAL A 227 3.82 18.34 -3.73
C VAL A 227 3.98 18.00 -5.20
N THR A 228 5.09 18.43 -5.80
CA THR A 228 5.48 18.03 -7.16
C THR A 228 6.92 17.54 -7.13
N SER A 229 7.20 16.36 -7.63
CA SER A 229 8.53 15.73 -7.56
C SER A 229 8.85 14.90 -8.79
N ALA A 230 10.14 14.75 -9.08
CA ALA A 230 10.63 13.86 -10.12
C ALA A 230 10.72 12.38 -9.66
N ALA A 231 10.73 12.14 -8.35
CA ALA A 231 10.68 10.81 -7.73
C ALA A 231 9.42 10.71 -6.84
N HIS A 232 9.47 10.06 -5.66
CA HIS A 232 8.30 9.95 -4.78
C HIS A 232 7.86 11.34 -4.26
N GLY A 233 6.56 11.52 -4.12
CA GLY A 233 6.00 12.76 -3.57
C GLY A 233 6.35 12.93 -2.09
N ILE A 234 5.93 11.97 -1.29
CA ILE A 234 6.11 11.88 0.17
C ILE A 234 6.71 10.52 0.48
N SER A 235 7.86 10.48 1.16
CA SER A 235 8.54 9.23 1.49
C SER A 235 9.01 9.20 2.93
N GLY A 236 8.58 8.20 3.70
CA GLY A 236 9.04 7.88 5.04
C GLY A 236 9.76 6.54 5.08
N LYS A 237 10.91 6.45 5.75
CA LYS A 237 11.59 5.15 5.86
C LYS A 237 10.83 4.23 6.81
N ASP A 238 10.56 4.69 8.03
CA ASP A 238 9.96 3.83 9.06
C ASP A 238 8.43 3.85 8.95
N SER A 239 7.87 5.03 8.68
CA SER A 239 6.43 5.14 8.40
C SER A 239 6.05 6.45 7.70
N VAL A 240 4.88 6.44 7.05
CA VAL A 240 4.11 7.64 6.72
C VAL A 240 2.77 7.57 7.44
N ARG A 241 2.52 8.52 8.36
CA ARG A 241 1.29 8.56 9.16
C ARG A 241 0.53 9.85 8.91
N ILE A 242 -0.74 9.74 8.56
CA ILE A 242 -1.58 10.87 8.18
C ILE A 242 -2.86 10.89 9.02
N ALA A 243 -3.01 11.89 9.88
CA ALA A 243 -4.22 12.07 10.66
C ALA A 243 -5.31 12.80 9.87
N SER A 244 -4.92 13.85 9.12
CA SER A 244 -5.82 14.69 8.34
C SER A 244 -5.00 15.62 7.43
N GLY A 245 -5.66 16.42 6.61
CA GLY A 245 -5.05 17.42 5.73
C GLY A 245 -5.58 17.35 4.30
N PHE A 246 -5.07 18.24 3.45
CA PHE A 246 -5.38 18.30 2.03
C PHE A 246 -4.09 18.12 1.23
N TYR A 247 -4.08 17.16 0.34
CA TYR A 247 -2.89 16.77 -0.40
C TYR A 247 -3.18 16.81 -1.91
N THR A 248 -2.37 17.57 -2.63
CA THR A 248 -2.30 17.49 -4.09
C THR A 248 -0.88 17.05 -4.44
N ILE A 249 -0.74 15.85 -4.95
CA ILE A 249 0.56 15.21 -5.20
C ILE A 249 0.67 14.87 -6.67
N VAL A 250 1.78 15.30 -7.29
CA VAL A 250 2.19 14.90 -8.64
C VAL A 250 3.62 14.39 -8.55
N SER A 251 3.83 13.12 -8.81
CA SER A 251 5.11 12.43 -8.62
C SER A 251 5.56 11.66 -9.86
N GLY A 252 6.86 11.62 -10.07
CA GLY A 252 7.49 10.80 -11.10
C GLY A 252 7.72 9.34 -10.68
N LYS A 253 7.40 9.01 -9.43
CA LYS A 253 7.28 7.68 -8.85
C LYS A 253 6.01 7.64 -8.01
N ASP A 254 6.01 6.97 -6.85
CA ASP A 254 4.83 6.87 -6.01
C ASP A 254 4.40 8.22 -5.44
N GLY A 255 3.11 8.35 -5.24
CA GLY A 255 2.56 9.54 -4.58
C GLY A 255 2.99 9.61 -3.12
N ILE A 256 2.68 8.57 -2.37
CA ILE A 256 3.06 8.36 -0.97
C ILE A 256 3.78 7.01 -0.89
N HIS A 257 4.94 6.98 -0.23
CA HIS A 257 5.80 5.82 -0.17
C HIS A 257 6.36 5.62 1.23
N ALA A 258 6.33 4.39 1.74
CA ALA A 258 7.02 4.01 2.97
C ALA A 258 7.74 2.68 2.76
N GLU A 259 9.05 2.63 3.02
CA GLU A 259 9.83 1.40 2.86
C GLU A 259 10.99 1.35 3.84
N ASN A 260 11.12 0.23 4.57
CA ASN A 260 12.26 -0.05 5.42
C ASN A 260 12.85 -1.43 5.10
N ALA A 261 13.91 -1.44 4.29
CA ALA A 261 14.61 -2.66 3.90
C ALA A 261 15.38 -3.34 5.05
N ASP A 262 15.56 -2.65 6.19
CA ASP A 262 16.31 -3.15 7.34
C ASP A 262 15.42 -3.85 8.38
N ASP A 263 14.14 -3.45 8.47
CA ASP A 263 13.17 -3.96 9.45
C ASP A 263 11.77 -4.07 8.80
N SER A 264 11.34 -5.29 8.54
CA SER A 264 10.05 -5.58 7.88
C SER A 264 8.80 -5.25 8.73
N SER A 265 8.94 -4.85 9.99
CA SER A 265 7.84 -4.33 10.80
C SER A 265 7.60 -2.83 10.61
N LEU A 266 8.54 -2.16 9.96
CA LEU A 266 8.53 -0.75 9.58
C LEU A 266 8.31 -0.61 8.06
N GLY A 267 8.25 0.61 7.56
CA GLY A 267 7.91 0.88 6.15
C GLY A 267 6.40 0.81 5.89
N PHE A 268 5.58 1.26 6.85
CA PHE A 268 4.13 1.20 6.76
C PHE A 268 3.48 2.56 6.47
N VAL A 269 2.27 2.53 5.92
CA VAL A 269 1.42 3.71 5.73
C VAL A 269 0.16 3.59 6.59
N TYR A 270 -0.11 4.61 7.40
CA TYR A 270 -1.32 4.73 8.18
C TYR A 270 -2.06 6.03 7.88
N ALA A 271 -3.31 5.96 7.47
CA ALA A 271 -4.15 7.12 7.18
C ALA A 271 -5.46 7.05 7.97
N ALA A 272 -5.57 7.90 9.01
CA ALA A 272 -6.79 8.06 9.78
C ALA A 272 -7.81 8.98 9.09
N GLY A 273 -7.39 9.71 8.04
CA GLY A 273 -8.25 10.61 7.28
C GLY A 273 -7.44 11.49 6.33
N GLY A 274 -8.09 12.49 5.77
CA GLY A 274 -7.50 13.44 4.83
C GLY A 274 -8.24 13.48 3.50
N THR A 275 -7.80 14.41 2.63
CA THR A 275 -8.32 14.52 1.25
C THR A 275 -7.14 14.55 0.30
N PHE A 276 -7.11 13.60 -0.61
CA PHE A 276 -5.98 13.33 -1.49
C PHE A 276 -6.38 13.43 -2.95
N SER A 277 -5.58 14.14 -3.73
CA SER A 277 -5.56 14.09 -5.18
C SER A 277 -4.15 13.71 -5.59
N ILE A 278 -3.98 12.48 -6.02
CA ILE A 278 -2.68 11.87 -6.31
C ILE A 278 -2.62 11.54 -7.80
N LYS A 279 -1.54 12.01 -8.43
CA LYS A 279 -1.15 11.58 -9.77
C LYS A 279 0.29 11.07 -9.70
N ALA A 280 0.48 9.78 -9.95
CA ALA A 280 1.75 9.07 -9.82
C ALA A 280 2.13 8.36 -11.12
N GLU A 281 3.43 8.33 -11.43
CA GLU A 281 3.96 7.54 -12.55
C GLU A 281 4.31 6.09 -12.14
N GLN A 282 4.21 5.77 -10.84
CA GLN A 282 4.22 4.44 -10.26
C GLN A 282 2.96 4.31 -9.37
N ASP A 283 3.06 3.84 -8.11
CA ASP A 283 1.91 3.63 -7.26
C ASP A 283 1.31 4.93 -6.73
N GLY A 284 0.00 4.93 -6.54
CA GLY A 284 -0.66 6.02 -5.86
C GLY A 284 -0.18 6.11 -4.40
N ILE A 285 -0.28 5.01 -3.67
CA ILE A 285 0.20 4.86 -2.29
C ILE A 285 0.86 3.48 -2.18
N SER A 286 2.11 3.44 -1.70
CA SER A 286 2.93 2.23 -1.60
C SER A 286 3.51 2.05 -0.19
N ALA A 287 3.47 0.83 0.34
CA ALA A 287 4.03 0.46 1.63
C ALA A 287 4.82 -0.86 1.55
N GLY A 288 6.09 -0.85 1.89
CA GLY A 288 6.95 -2.05 1.96
C GLY A 288 6.62 -3.00 3.13
N ALA A 289 5.66 -2.65 3.98
CA ALA A 289 5.13 -3.52 5.00
C ALA A 289 3.61 -3.59 4.90
N TRP A 290 2.89 -2.92 5.77
CA TRP A 290 1.43 -2.92 5.79
C TRP A 290 0.86 -1.52 5.57
N MET A 291 -0.39 -1.47 5.13
CA MET A 291 -1.14 -0.23 4.98
C MET A 291 -2.50 -0.32 5.68
N GLN A 292 -2.88 0.76 6.38
CA GLN A 292 -4.21 0.88 6.96
C GLN A 292 -4.83 2.23 6.62
N ILE A 293 -6.02 2.19 6.02
CA ILE A 293 -6.85 3.36 5.71
C ILE A 293 -8.14 3.27 6.55
N GLU A 294 -8.32 4.20 7.50
CA GLU A 294 -9.52 4.23 8.34
C GLU A 294 -10.61 5.12 7.74
N GLU A 295 -10.22 6.26 7.18
CA GLU A 295 -11.13 7.27 6.63
C GLU A 295 -10.41 8.12 5.57
N GLY A 296 -11.11 9.03 4.94
CA GLY A 296 -10.55 10.01 4.00
C GLY A 296 -11.22 9.97 2.63
N ASN A 297 -10.80 10.92 1.77
CA ASN A 297 -11.28 10.98 0.39
C ASN A 297 -10.06 10.92 -0.54
N TYR A 298 -10.02 9.94 -1.40
CA TYR A 298 -8.89 9.67 -2.28
C TYR A 298 -9.34 9.71 -3.74
N SER A 299 -8.63 10.47 -4.58
CA SER A 299 -8.70 10.43 -6.04
C SER A 299 -7.29 10.11 -6.52
N ILE A 300 -7.12 8.94 -7.14
CA ILE A 300 -5.82 8.38 -7.51
C ILE A 300 -5.80 8.10 -9.02
N ASP A 301 -4.81 8.64 -9.73
CA ASP A 301 -4.43 8.35 -11.12
C ASP A 301 -2.98 7.88 -11.09
N SER A 302 -2.75 6.58 -11.14
CA SER A 302 -1.43 5.94 -11.12
C SER A 302 -1.15 5.21 -12.44
N GLN A 303 0.13 4.98 -12.75
CA GLN A 303 0.51 4.17 -13.91
C GLN A 303 0.82 2.72 -13.51
N ASP A 304 1.15 2.50 -12.26
CA ASP A 304 1.23 1.22 -11.58
C ASP A 304 0.02 1.09 -10.65
N ASP A 305 0.14 0.59 -9.45
CA ASP A 305 -1.01 0.28 -8.62
C ASP A 305 -1.64 1.52 -7.98
N GLY A 306 -2.96 1.43 -7.77
CA GLY A 306 -3.66 2.47 -7.04
C GLY A 306 -3.20 2.52 -5.58
N ILE A 307 -3.22 1.37 -4.93
CA ILE A 307 -2.81 1.13 -3.54
C ILE A 307 -2.04 -0.19 -3.49
N HIS A 308 -0.81 -0.15 -2.98
CA HIS A 308 0.08 -1.31 -2.86
C HIS A 308 0.62 -1.48 -1.44
N ALA A 309 0.69 -2.73 -0.95
CA ALA A 309 1.49 -3.07 0.24
C ALA A 309 2.09 -4.47 0.12
N ASP A 310 3.39 -4.63 0.43
CA ASP A 310 4.06 -5.93 0.38
C ASP A 310 3.41 -6.98 1.30
N SER A 311 2.73 -6.58 2.37
CA SER A 311 2.07 -7.53 3.27
C SER A 311 0.54 -7.35 3.33
N ASN A 312 0.02 -6.47 4.13
CA ASN A 312 -1.43 -6.33 4.32
C ASN A 312 -1.94 -4.95 3.94
N VAL A 313 -3.03 -4.90 3.18
CA VAL A 313 -3.85 -3.71 2.98
C VAL A 313 -5.14 -3.84 3.79
N SER A 314 -5.38 -2.93 4.73
CA SER A 314 -6.60 -2.86 5.53
C SER A 314 -7.36 -1.57 5.27
N ILE A 315 -8.62 -1.68 4.85
CA ILE A 315 -9.50 -0.53 4.59
C ILE A 315 -10.75 -0.67 5.45
N SER A 316 -10.97 0.26 6.38
CA SER A 316 -12.12 0.26 7.26
C SER A 316 -13.13 1.38 6.99
N GLY A 317 -12.76 2.37 6.15
CA GLY A 317 -13.64 3.48 5.81
C GLY A 317 -13.11 4.36 4.70
N GLY A 318 -13.73 5.53 4.52
CA GLY A 318 -13.37 6.51 3.50
C GLY A 318 -14.06 6.31 2.14
N THR A 319 -13.80 7.25 1.24
CA THR A 319 -14.19 7.17 -0.17
C THR A 319 -12.91 7.12 -1.01
N ILE A 320 -12.69 6.01 -1.67
CA ILE A 320 -11.47 5.75 -2.46
C ILE A 320 -11.87 5.62 -3.93
N ASN A 321 -11.42 6.54 -4.75
CA ASN A 321 -11.62 6.54 -6.18
C ASN A 321 -10.28 6.39 -6.91
N ILE A 322 -9.99 5.17 -7.35
CA ILE A 322 -8.85 4.86 -8.22
C ILE A 322 -9.35 5.00 -9.65
N GLU A 323 -9.09 6.19 -10.24
CA GLU A 323 -9.57 6.56 -11.56
C GLU A 323 -8.87 5.80 -12.68
N LYS A 324 -7.63 5.40 -12.41
CA LYS A 324 -6.78 4.63 -13.30
C LYS A 324 -5.63 4.01 -12.50
N SER A 325 -5.32 2.75 -12.80
CA SER A 325 -4.16 2.03 -12.28
C SER A 325 -3.79 0.85 -13.20
N TYR A 326 -2.68 0.19 -12.92
CA TYR A 326 -2.38 -1.14 -13.45
C TYR A 326 -3.20 -2.16 -12.65
N GLU A 327 -2.95 -2.34 -11.35
CA GLU A 327 -3.85 -3.01 -10.43
C GLU A 327 -4.57 -2.01 -9.53
N GLY A 328 -5.78 -2.34 -9.09
CA GLY A 328 -6.56 -1.41 -8.26
C GLY A 328 -6.00 -1.34 -6.85
N ILE A 329 -6.02 -2.44 -6.13
CA ILE A 329 -5.49 -2.63 -4.78
C ILE A 329 -4.72 -3.94 -4.77
N GLU A 330 -3.43 -3.88 -4.44
CA GLU A 330 -2.55 -5.04 -4.35
C GLU A 330 -2.00 -5.23 -2.93
N GLY A 331 -1.81 -6.49 -2.54
CA GLY A 331 -1.14 -6.89 -1.31
C GLY A 331 -0.98 -8.40 -1.18
N LEU A 332 -0.20 -8.86 -0.19
CA LEU A 332 -0.23 -10.28 0.16
C LEU A 332 -1.61 -10.66 0.71
N SER A 333 -2.20 -9.79 1.51
CA SER A 333 -3.55 -9.97 2.03
C SER A 333 -4.31 -8.66 2.08
N ILE A 334 -5.63 -8.74 1.86
CA ILE A 334 -6.48 -7.55 1.76
C ILE A 334 -7.71 -7.73 2.65
N ASP A 335 -7.87 -6.84 3.63
CA ASP A 335 -9.01 -6.77 4.54
C ASP A 335 -9.83 -5.50 4.24
N ILE A 336 -11.09 -5.66 3.79
CA ILE A 336 -12.02 -4.55 3.57
C ILE A 336 -13.19 -4.72 4.53
N SER A 337 -13.31 -3.81 5.49
CA SER A 337 -14.39 -3.82 6.49
C SER A 337 -15.35 -2.65 6.36
N GLY A 338 -15.03 -1.67 5.49
CA GLY A 338 -15.88 -0.49 5.26
C GLY A 338 -15.40 0.34 4.08
N GLY A 339 -15.98 1.53 3.94
CA GLY A 339 -15.64 2.48 2.87
C GLY A 339 -16.47 2.31 1.60
N GLU A 340 -16.31 3.28 0.70
CA GLU A 340 -16.87 3.27 -0.65
C GLU A 340 -15.68 3.31 -1.63
N ILE A 341 -15.46 2.21 -2.36
CA ILE A 341 -14.29 1.98 -3.18
C ILE A 341 -14.71 1.85 -4.65
N PHE A 342 -14.13 2.68 -5.49
CA PHE A 342 -14.23 2.60 -6.95
C PHE A 342 -12.83 2.35 -7.50
N ALA A 343 -12.63 1.22 -8.16
CA ALA A 343 -11.34 0.86 -8.75
C ALA A 343 -11.48 0.59 -10.25
N VAL A 344 -10.70 1.33 -11.04
CA VAL A 344 -10.56 1.10 -12.48
C VAL A 344 -9.12 0.69 -12.77
N SER A 345 -8.94 -0.56 -13.20
CA SER A 345 -7.62 -1.15 -13.47
C SER A 345 -7.48 -1.65 -14.89
N SER A 346 -6.25 -1.61 -15.39
CA SER A 346 -5.87 -2.17 -16.69
C SER A 346 -5.52 -3.66 -16.61
N ASP A 347 -5.26 -4.16 -15.43
CA ASP A 347 -5.14 -5.57 -15.05
C ASP A 347 -6.13 -5.87 -13.91
N ASP A 348 -5.71 -6.40 -12.78
CA ASP A 348 -6.60 -6.90 -11.75
C ASP A 348 -7.22 -5.79 -10.89
N GLY A 349 -8.43 -6.04 -10.40
CA GLY A 349 -9.15 -5.05 -9.61
C GLY A 349 -8.69 -5.01 -8.17
N ILE A 350 -8.76 -6.15 -7.49
CA ILE A 350 -8.29 -6.41 -6.13
C ILE A 350 -7.43 -7.66 -6.21
N ASN A 351 -6.13 -7.53 -5.95
CA ASN A 351 -5.14 -8.58 -6.15
C ASN A 351 -4.43 -8.97 -4.84
N ALA A 352 -4.66 -10.19 -4.36
CA ALA A 352 -3.94 -10.79 -3.24
C ALA A 352 -2.98 -11.88 -3.74
N ALA A 353 -2.01 -11.49 -4.57
CA ALA A 353 -1.10 -12.40 -5.27
C ALA A 353 0.28 -12.57 -4.62
N GLY A 354 0.61 -11.77 -3.62
CA GLY A 354 1.88 -11.93 -2.90
C GLY A 354 2.62 -10.65 -2.53
N GLY A 355 2.07 -9.46 -2.85
CA GLY A 355 2.63 -8.19 -2.42
C GLY A 355 4.06 -7.92 -2.91
N ASN A 356 4.40 -8.38 -4.08
CA ASN A 356 5.66 -8.10 -4.76
C ASN A 356 5.36 -7.85 -6.24
N ASP A 357 5.89 -6.79 -6.82
CA ASP A 357 5.84 -6.48 -8.27
C ASP A 357 6.25 -7.63 -9.20
N SER A 358 6.45 -8.80 -8.68
CA SER A 358 6.80 -10.02 -9.42
C SER A 358 5.66 -11.03 -9.47
N SER A 359 4.42 -10.61 -9.33
CA SER A 359 3.23 -11.47 -9.55
C SER A 359 3.09 -11.98 -11.00
N GLY A 360 3.93 -11.46 -11.92
CA GLY A 360 4.17 -12.05 -13.24
C GLY A 360 5.00 -13.32 -13.12
N PHE A 361 4.59 -14.38 -13.74
CA PHE A 361 5.14 -15.69 -14.14
C PHE A 361 6.63 -16.07 -13.89
N GLU A 362 7.41 -15.31 -13.15
CA GLU A 362 8.81 -15.54 -12.82
C GLU A 362 9.06 -15.90 -11.35
N GLY A 363 8.21 -16.72 -10.75
CA GLY A 363 8.60 -17.44 -9.54
C GLY A 363 9.86 -18.29 -9.79
N PRO A 364 10.63 -18.69 -8.76
CA PRO A 364 11.81 -19.53 -8.93
C PRO A 364 11.49 -20.74 -9.79
N ALA A 365 12.27 -21.01 -10.82
CA ALA A 365 12.01 -22.07 -11.80
C ALA A 365 11.75 -23.42 -11.11
N GLY A 366 10.50 -23.86 -11.05
CA GLY A 366 10.08 -25.14 -10.45
C GLY A 366 8.96 -25.04 -9.44
N GLU A 367 8.44 -23.88 -9.09
CA GLU A 367 7.23 -23.73 -8.29
C GLU A 367 5.97 -23.83 -9.17
N ASP A 368 4.90 -24.35 -8.59
CA ASP A 368 3.61 -24.50 -9.26
C ASP A 368 2.92 -23.13 -9.26
N PRO A 369 2.69 -22.49 -10.42
CA PRO A 369 2.05 -21.18 -10.48
C PRO A 369 0.60 -21.17 -9.97
N PHE A 370 0.02 -22.34 -9.68
CA PHE A 370 -1.31 -22.50 -9.08
C PHE A 370 -1.24 -22.92 -7.61
N ALA A 371 -0.05 -22.88 -6.99
CA ALA A 371 0.08 -23.19 -5.58
C ALA A 371 -0.52 -22.05 -4.74
N VAL A 372 -1.23 -22.43 -3.68
CA VAL A 372 -1.72 -21.46 -2.69
C VAL A 372 -0.53 -20.76 -2.05
N THR A 373 -0.50 -19.44 -2.09
CA THR A 373 0.49 -18.61 -1.39
C THR A 373 0.12 -18.51 0.08
N GLU A 374 1.05 -18.88 0.97
CA GLU A 374 0.82 -18.80 2.42
C GLU A 374 0.59 -17.36 2.85
N GLY A 375 -0.56 -17.09 3.47
CA GLY A 375 -0.94 -15.76 3.95
C GLY A 375 -1.74 -14.94 2.92
N ALA A 376 -1.84 -15.37 1.67
CA ALA A 376 -2.64 -14.66 0.68
C ALA A 376 -4.15 -14.86 0.93
N TYR A 377 -4.89 -13.74 0.98
CA TYR A 377 -6.35 -13.78 1.03
C TYR A 377 -6.97 -12.40 0.72
N ILE A 378 -8.23 -12.43 0.25
CA ILE A 378 -9.14 -11.28 0.22
C ILE A 378 -10.27 -11.53 1.21
N LYS A 379 -10.44 -10.64 2.18
CA LYS A 379 -11.51 -10.71 3.18
C LYS A 379 -12.34 -9.43 3.16
N ILE A 380 -13.63 -9.58 2.85
CA ILE A 380 -14.59 -8.46 2.80
C ILE A 380 -15.65 -8.69 3.85
N THR A 381 -15.74 -7.76 4.81
CA THR A 381 -16.66 -7.81 5.94
C THR A 381 -17.58 -6.59 6.00
N GLY A 382 -17.53 -5.72 4.99
CA GLY A 382 -18.35 -4.52 4.87
C GLY A 382 -17.94 -3.65 3.69
N GLY A 383 -18.52 -2.46 3.60
CA GLY A 383 -18.23 -1.48 2.55
C GLY A 383 -18.98 -1.72 1.23
N THR A 384 -18.76 -0.82 0.29
CA THR A 384 -19.28 -0.89 -1.09
C THR A 384 -18.12 -0.84 -2.06
N LEU A 385 -17.98 -1.86 -2.90
CA LEU A 385 -16.91 -1.98 -3.88
C LEU A 385 -17.49 -1.96 -5.29
N HIS A 386 -16.97 -1.07 -6.13
CA HIS A 386 -17.20 -1.03 -7.56
C HIS A 386 -15.87 -1.26 -8.27
N VAL A 387 -15.71 -2.44 -8.84
CA VAL A 387 -14.49 -2.86 -9.52
C VAL A 387 -14.73 -2.89 -11.02
N ASN A 388 -13.86 -2.27 -11.79
CA ASN A 388 -13.86 -2.26 -13.24
C ASN A 388 -12.48 -2.68 -13.76
N ALA A 389 -12.22 -3.99 -13.76
CA ALA A 389 -10.93 -4.60 -14.07
C ALA A 389 -10.86 -5.13 -15.50
N SER A 390 -9.67 -5.06 -16.12
CA SER A 390 -9.44 -5.67 -17.44
C SER A 390 -8.76 -7.04 -17.33
N GLY A 391 -8.05 -7.30 -16.23
CA GLY A 391 -7.65 -8.59 -15.70
C GLY A 391 -8.74 -9.20 -14.82
N ASP A 392 -8.39 -9.89 -13.77
CA ASP A 392 -9.32 -10.51 -12.84
C ASP A 392 -10.03 -9.45 -11.96
N GLY A 393 -11.27 -9.70 -11.60
CA GLY A 393 -12.04 -8.77 -10.76
C GLY A 393 -11.55 -8.77 -9.32
N LEU A 394 -11.65 -9.92 -8.67
CA LEU A 394 -11.01 -10.26 -7.41
C LEU A 394 -10.11 -11.46 -7.68
N ASP A 395 -8.80 -11.28 -7.52
CA ASP A 395 -7.80 -12.33 -7.64
C ASP A 395 -7.14 -12.63 -6.29
N SER A 396 -7.01 -13.89 -5.95
CA SER A 396 -6.29 -14.33 -4.75
C SER A 396 -5.50 -15.60 -4.99
N ASN A 397 -4.21 -15.53 -4.80
CA ASN A 397 -3.38 -16.72 -4.70
C ASN A 397 -3.64 -17.54 -3.41
N GLY A 398 -4.70 -17.20 -2.68
CA GLY A 398 -5.18 -17.87 -1.48
C GLY A 398 -6.69 -17.93 -1.43
N ASP A 399 -7.27 -17.55 -0.29
CA ASP A 399 -8.70 -17.61 -0.04
C ASP A 399 -9.40 -16.28 -0.35
N ILE A 400 -10.69 -16.36 -0.72
CA ILE A 400 -11.61 -15.21 -0.77
C ILE A 400 -12.75 -15.45 0.21
N LYS A 401 -12.98 -14.53 1.15
CA LYS A 401 -14.04 -14.63 2.15
C LYS A 401 -14.89 -13.37 2.20
N ILE A 402 -16.16 -13.49 1.86
CA ILE A 402 -17.13 -12.39 1.91
C ILE A 402 -18.20 -12.72 2.96
N THR A 403 -18.35 -11.84 3.97
CA THR A 403 -19.32 -12.02 5.04
C THR A 403 -20.40 -10.94 5.06
N GLU A 404 -20.09 -9.75 4.57
CA GLU A 404 -20.97 -8.61 4.43
C GLU A 404 -20.47 -7.70 3.28
N GLY A 405 -21.11 -6.55 3.05
CA GLY A 405 -20.75 -5.57 2.01
C GLY A 405 -21.55 -5.72 0.72
N GLU A 406 -21.34 -4.76 -0.19
CA GLU A 406 -21.95 -4.74 -1.52
C GLU A 406 -20.83 -4.67 -2.56
N ILE A 407 -20.66 -5.74 -3.34
CA ILE A 407 -19.56 -5.88 -4.29
C ILE A 407 -20.12 -5.99 -5.70
N TYR A 408 -19.72 -5.07 -6.57
CA TYR A 408 -20.10 -4.99 -7.97
C TYR A 408 -18.85 -5.06 -8.85
N VAL A 409 -18.73 -6.09 -9.67
CA VAL A 409 -17.54 -6.34 -10.50
C VAL A 409 -17.90 -6.31 -11.97
N SER A 410 -17.41 -5.32 -12.68
CA SER A 410 -17.35 -5.27 -14.15
C SER A 410 -16.01 -5.88 -14.58
N GLY A 411 -16.01 -7.19 -14.78
CA GLY A 411 -14.80 -7.98 -14.97
C GLY A 411 -14.26 -7.98 -16.39
N PRO A 412 -13.37 -8.91 -16.69
CA PRO A 412 -12.69 -8.96 -17.97
C PRO A 412 -13.64 -9.20 -19.14
N VAL A 413 -13.25 -8.72 -20.32
CA VAL A 413 -13.92 -9.03 -21.59
C VAL A 413 -13.22 -10.08 -22.41
N ASN A 414 -12.02 -10.51 -21.96
CA ASN A 414 -11.22 -11.59 -22.55
C ASN A 414 -11.50 -12.92 -21.84
N ASP A 415 -11.16 -14.03 -22.50
CA ASP A 415 -11.42 -15.38 -21.97
C ASP A 415 -10.26 -15.94 -21.11
N GLY A 416 -9.23 -15.14 -20.84
CA GLY A 416 -8.07 -15.54 -20.05
C GLY A 416 -8.17 -15.20 -18.56
N ASN A 417 -9.14 -14.38 -18.18
CA ASN A 417 -9.35 -13.88 -16.83
C ASN A 417 -10.82 -14.05 -16.41
N GLY A 418 -11.13 -13.92 -15.12
CA GLY A 418 -12.45 -14.08 -14.53
C GLY A 418 -12.87 -12.88 -13.68
N THR A 419 -14.14 -12.79 -13.30
CA THR A 419 -14.60 -11.79 -12.32
C THR A 419 -14.21 -12.16 -10.89
N LEU A 420 -13.85 -13.42 -10.68
CA LEU A 420 -13.43 -14.04 -9.44
C LEU A 420 -12.40 -15.10 -9.82
N ASP A 421 -11.18 -14.98 -9.34
CA ASP A 421 -10.14 -16.01 -9.43
C ASP A 421 -9.54 -16.27 -8.05
N TYR A 422 -9.19 -17.53 -7.76
CA TYR A 422 -8.62 -17.91 -6.47
C TYR A 422 -7.93 -19.28 -6.56
N SER A 423 -6.82 -19.40 -5.85
CA SER A 423 -6.09 -20.67 -5.73
C SER A 423 -6.55 -21.51 -4.53
N GLY A 424 -7.13 -20.90 -3.51
CA GLY A 424 -7.64 -21.54 -2.28
C GLY A 424 -9.15 -21.80 -2.33
N ASN A 425 -9.89 -21.24 -1.37
CA ASN A 425 -11.34 -21.31 -1.30
C ASN A 425 -11.98 -19.92 -1.47
N ALA A 426 -13.08 -19.83 -2.22
CA ALA A 426 -13.92 -18.65 -2.23
C ALA A 426 -15.24 -18.93 -1.50
N GLU A 427 -15.49 -18.24 -0.40
CA GLU A 427 -16.68 -18.39 0.43
C GLU A 427 -17.47 -17.09 0.52
N ILE A 428 -18.79 -17.19 0.36
CA ILE A 428 -19.73 -16.11 0.66
C ILE A 428 -20.74 -16.56 1.71
N THR A 429 -20.87 -15.78 2.78
CA THR A 429 -21.78 -16.07 3.89
C THR A 429 -22.77 -14.95 4.17
N GLY A 430 -22.58 -13.79 3.54
CA GLY A 430 -23.44 -12.60 3.63
C GLY A 430 -23.08 -11.55 2.59
N GLY A 431 -23.81 -10.43 2.60
CA GLY A 431 -23.62 -9.33 1.66
C GLY A 431 -24.25 -9.56 0.28
N ILE A 432 -23.93 -8.66 -0.64
CA ILE A 432 -24.32 -8.72 -2.06
C ILE A 432 -23.06 -8.84 -2.90
N PHE A 433 -23.07 -9.79 -3.82
CA PHE A 433 -22.03 -9.93 -4.85
C PHE A 433 -22.72 -10.02 -6.22
N ALA A 434 -22.42 -9.07 -7.09
CA ALA A 434 -22.88 -9.05 -8.47
C ALA A 434 -21.70 -8.82 -9.39
N ALA A 435 -21.39 -9.80 -10.22
CA ALA A 435 -20.26 -9.75 -11.12
C ALA A 435 -20.67 -10.15 -12.53
N ALA A 436 -20.11 -9.46 -13.51
CA ALA A 436 -20.34 -9.76 -14.93
C ALA A 436 -19.04 -9.60 -15.73
N GLY A 437 -18.68 -10.63 -16.50
CA GLY A 437 -17.45 -10.67 -17.27
C GLY A 437 -17.47 -11.72 -18.38
N SER A 438 -16.30 -12.15 -18.82
CA SER A 438 -16.17 -13.27 -19.76
C SER A 438 -16.63 -14.58 -19.12
N SER A 439 -17.13 -15.49 -19.95
CA SER A 439 -17.44 -16.87 -19.54
C SER A 439 -16.25 -17.82 -19.65
N GLY A 440 -15.10 -17.38 -20.16
CA GLY A 440 -13.95 -18.24 -20.45
C GLY A 440 -13.32 -18.83 -19.18
N MET A 441 -12.98 -17.98 -18.22
CA MET A 441 -12.40 -18.36 -16.92
C MET A 441 -13.36 -18.13 -15.74
N ALA A 442 -14.68 -18.01 -16.02
CA ALA A 442 -15.66 -17.73 -14.96
C ALA A 442 -15.64 -18.83 -13.89
N GLN A 443 -15.36 -18.46 -12.65
CA GLN A 443 -15.40 -19.28 -11.44
C GLN A 443 -16.54 -18.80 -10.53
N ASN A 444 -17.13 -19.74 -9.78
CA ASN A 444 -18.17 -19.46 -8.79
C ASN A 444 -17.62 -19.71 -7.39
N PHE A 445 -18.32 -19.25 -6.36
CA PHE A 445 -18.00 -19.57 -4.97
C PHE A 445 -18.06 -21.06 -4.68
N ASN A 446 -17.32 -21.50 -3.67
CA ASN A 446 -17.25 -22.89 -3.25
C ASN A 446 -18.51 -23.35 -2.51
N ALA A 447 -18.70 -24.68 -2.48
CA ALA A 447 -19.82 -25.31 -1.77
C ALA A 447 -19.79 -25.16 -0.23
N SER A 448 -18.68 -24.68 0.33
CA SER A 448 -18.54 -24.28 1.74
C SER A 448 -19.32 -23.00 2.08
N SER A 449 -19.72 -22.22 1.07
CA SER A 449 -20.53 -21.02 1.26
C SER A 449 -21.87 -21.30 1.93
N ASN A 450 -22.30 -20.38 2.79
CA ASN A 450 -23.59 -20.47 3.52
C ASN A 450 -24.68 -19.56 2.91
N GLN A 451 -24.35 -18.77 1.89
CA GLN A 451 -25.29 -17.97 1.12
C GLN A 451 -25.45 -18.53 -0.29
N GLY A 452 -26.65 -18.42 -0.85
CA GLY A 452 -26.94 -18.89 -2.20
C GLY A 452 -26.24 -18.05 -3.27
N CYS A 453 -25.66 -18.71 -4.28
CA CYS A 453 -25.01 -18.05 -5.39
C CYS A 453 -25.44 -18.67 -6.73
N ILE A 454 -25.71 -17.82 -7.71
CA ILE A 454 -26.12 -18.21 -9.07
C ILE A 454 -25.06 -17.69 -10.05
N MET A 455 -24.46 -18.61 -10.82
CA MET A 455 -23.66 -18.28 -12.00
C MET A 455 -24.38 -18.75 -13.24
N VAL A 456 -24.58 -17.88 -14.21
CA VAL A 456 -25.21 -18.16 -15.50
C VAL A 456 -24.44 -17.51 -16.65
N ASN A 457 -24.45 -18.17 -17.79
CA ASN A 457 -23.83 -17.68 -19.01
C ASN A 457 -24.89 -17.26 -20.03
N PHE A 458 -24.65 -16.19 -20.73
CA PHE A 458 -25.47 -15.65 -21.80
C PHE A 458 -24.67 -15.56 -23.11
N ASP A 459 -25.35 -15.38 -24.23
CA ASP A 459 -24.71 -14.76 -25.40
C ASP A 459 -24.20 -13.38 -24.98
N ALA A 460 -23.13 -12.92 -25.64
CA ALA A 460 -22.50 -11.64 -25.28
C ALA A 460 -23.51 -10.50 -25.19
N GLN A 461 -23.48 -9.84 -24.07
CA GLN A 461 -24.30 -8.65 -23.74
C GLN A 461 -23.43 -7.40 -23.82
N GLU A 462 -24.00 -6.29 -24.25
CA GLU A 462 -23.29 -5.01 -24.33
C GLU A 462 -23.20 -4.34 -22.94
N ALA A 463 -22.18 -3.51 -22.77
CA ALA A 463 -22.02 -2.65 -21.60
C ALA A 463 -23.29 -1.85 -21.29
N GLY A 464 -23.63 -1.69 -20.02
CA GLY A 464 -24.84 -1.01 -19.59
C GLY A 464 -26.13 -1.81 -19.76
N THR A 465 -26.06 -3.07 -20.22
CA THR A 465 -27.23 -3.96 -20.23
C THR A 465 -27.61 -4.33 -18.80
N GLU A 466 -28.87 -4.05 -18.44
CA GLU A 466 -29.40 -4.35 -17.09
C GLU A 466 -29.39 -5.85 -16.82
N ILE A 467 -28.86 -6.21 -15.67
CA ILE A 467 -28.89 -7.54 -15.07
C ILE A 467 -29.92 -7.48 -13.93
N MET A 468 -30.91 -8.36 -13.95
CA MET A 468 -31.96 -8.40 -12.94
C MET A 468 -32.10 -9.82 -12.40
N LEU A 469 -32.13 -9.95 -11.08
CA LEU A 469 -32.54 -11.17 -10.38
C LEU A 469 -33.95 -10.98 -9.81
N SER A 470 -34.84 -11.90 -10.08
CA SER A 470 -36.20 -11.92 -9.47
C SER A 470 -36.56 -13.30 -8.93
N ASP A 471 -37.46 -13.31 -7.91
CA ASP A 471 -38.02 -14.53 -7.35
C ASP A 471 -39.10 -15.17 -8.24
N SER A 472 -39.59 -16.31 -7.85
CA SER A 472 -40.64 -17.04 -8.57
C SER A 472 -42.00 -16.27 -8.64
N SER A 473 -42.21 -15.23 -7.85
CA SER A 473 -43.35 -14.36 -7.85
C SER A 473 -43.16 -13.13 -8.75
N GLY A 474 -41.96 -12.94 -9.29
CA GLY A 474 -41.55 -11.80 -10.11
C GLY A 474 -41.15 -10.57 -9.30
N ASN A 475 -40.89 -10.70 -8.00
CA ASN A 475 -40.31 -9.61 -7.21
C ASN A 475 -38.82 -9.47 -7.55
N GLU A 476 -38.40 -8.24 -7.84
CA GLU A 476 -37.02 -7.90 -8.03
C GLU A 476 -36.25 -8.01 -6.72
N LEU A 477 -35.13 -8.75 -6.74
CA LEU A 477 -34.20 -8.95 -5.61
C LEU A 477 -32.92 -8.14 -5.79
N LEU A 478 -32.46 -8.00 -7.03
CA LEU A 478 -31.27 -7.23 -7.40
C LEU A 478 -31.42 -6.73 -8.84
N SER A 479 -31.00 -5.48 -9.09
CA SER A 479 -30.82 -4.91 -10.42
C SER A 479 -29.51 -4.13 -10.47
N TRP A 480 -28.72 -4.38 -11.52
CA TRP A 480 -27.42 -3.75 -11.73
C TRP A 480 -27.05 -3.79 -13.22
N ALA A 481 -26.13 -2.95 -13.64
CA ALA A 481 -25.62 -2.93 -15.02
C ALA A 481 -24.08 -2.85 -15.02
N ALA A 482 -23.43 -3.79 -15.68
CA ALA A 482 -21.98 -3.80 -15.80
C ALA A 482 -21.46 -2.73 -16.76
N ASP A 483 -20.30 -2.14 -16.45
CA ASP A 483 -19.66 -1.10 -17.27
C ASP A 483 -19.02 -1.65 -18.55
N LYS A 484 -18.84 -2.96 -18.65
CA LYS A 484 -18.20 -3.66 -19.76
C LYS A 484 -19.14 -4.68 -20.40
N ARG A 485 -18.81 -5.11 -21.62
CA ARG A 485 -19.44 -6.25 -22.28
C ARG A 485 -19.17 -7.54 -21.47
N TYR A 486 -20.15 -8.40 -21.37
CA TYR A 486 -20.05 -9.64 -20.62
C TYR A 486 -20.79 -10.81 -21.28
N SER A 487 -20.49 -12.02 -20.83
CA SER A 487 -21.18 -13.26 -21.22
C SER A 487 -21.40 -14.21 -20.04
N SER A 488 -20.89 -13.88 -18.86
CA SER A 488 -21.13 -14.59 -17.61
C SER A 488 -21.61 -13.61 -16.52
N VAL A 489 -22.48 -14.05 -15.67
CA VAL A 489 -23.00 -13.29 -14.51
C VAL A 489 -22.96 -14.16 -13.28
N ILE A 490 -22.43 -13.63 -12.18
CA ILE A 490 -22.44 -14.25 -10.85
C ILE A 490 -23.23 -13.34 -9.92
N ILE A 491 -24.23 -13.88 -9.25
CA ILE A 491 -25.04 -13.14 -8.28
C ILE A 491 -25.16 -13.93 -7.00
N SER A 492 -24.89 -13.28 -5.88
CA SER A 492 -25.19 -13.79 -4.54
C SER A 492 -25.84 -12.69 -3.71
N CYS A 493 -26.94 -13.00 -3.05
CA CYS A 493 -27.61 -12.13 -2.10
C CYS A 493 -28.36 -12.97 -1.04
N PRO A 494 -28.73 -12.39 0.12
CA PRO A 494 -29.36 -13.13 1.22
C PRO A 494 -30.71 -13.78 0.88
N GLU A 495 -31.36 -13.32 -0.18
CA GLU A 495 -32.65 -13.83 -0.64
C GLU A 495 -32.53 -15.13 -1.46
N ILE A 496 -31.34 -15.48 -1.94
CA ILE A 496 -31.12 -16.72 -2.72
C ILE A 496 -31.06 -17.91 -1.76
N ARG A 497 -32.04 -18.83 -1.89
CA ARG A 497 -32.21 -19.98 -0.99
C ARG A 497 -32.28 -21.29 -1.75
N GLN A 498 -31.74 -22.33 -1.17
CA GLN A 498 -31.87 -23.69 -1.72
C GLN A 498 -33.33 -24.12 -1.78
N GLY A 499 -33.73 -24.74 -2.89
CA GLY A 499 -35.07 -25.24 -3.17
C GLY A 499 -35.98 -24.24 -3.89
N GLU A 500 -35.60 -22.96 -3.94
CA GLU A 500 -36.39 -21.90 -4.60
C GLU A 500 -35.97 -21.76 -6.08
N THR A 501 -36.83 -21.06 -6.83
CA THR A 501 -36.61 -20.78 -8.26
C THR A 501 -36.53 -19.29 -8.49
N TYR A 502 -35.55 -18.90 -9.28
CA TYR A 502 -35.23 -17.51 -9.62
C TYR A 502 -35.18 -17.32 -11.13
N THR A 503 -35.35 -16.09 -11.56
CA THR A 503 -35.13 -15.68 -12.93
C THR A 503 -34.01 -14.66 -13.00
N VAL A 504 -32.95 -14.97 -13.75
CA VAL A 504 -31.87 -14.04 -14.07
C VAL A 504 -32.13 -13.51 -15.48
N LYS A 505 -32.30 -12.19 -15.60
CA LYS A 505 -32.46 -11.50 -16.89
C LYS A 505 -31.22 -10.69 -17.22
N SER A 506 -30.88 -10.64 -18.50
CA SER A 506 -29.87 -9.78 -19.05
C SER A 506 -30.40 -9.19 -20.37
N GLY A 507 -30.85 -7.93 -20.32
CA GLY A 507 -31.58 -7.31 -21.42
C GLY A 507 -32.83 -8.12 -21.82
N THR A 508 -32.81 -8.72 -23.02
CA THR A 508 -33.91 -9.59 -23.51
C THR A 508 -33.69 -11.08 -23.23
N ALA A 509 -32.49 -11.46 -22.81
CA ALA A 509 -32.17 -12.83 -22.44
C ALA A 509 -32.67 -13.15 -21.03
N GLU A 510 -33.09 -14.39 -20.81
CA GLU A 510 -33.66 -14.84 -19.54
C GLU A 510 -33.24 -16.27 -19.25
N GLN A 511 -32.85 -16.55 -18.02
CA GLN A 511 -32.61 -17.90 -17.53
C GLN A 511 -33.38 -18.15 -16.23
N ILE A 512 -34.09 -19.28 -16.18
CA ILE A 512 -34.81 -19.74 -15.00
C ILE A 512 -33.92 -20.75 -14.29
N VAL A 513 -33.61 -20.49 -13.02
CA VAL A 513 -32.70 -21.27 -12.18
C VAL A 513 -33.47 -21.83 -11.00
N THR A 514 -33.43 -23.14 -10.79
CA THR A 514 -33.91 -23.78 -9.56
C THR A 514 -32.70 -24.21 -8.72
N MET A 515 -32.61 -23.69 -7.52
CA MET A 515 -31.47 -23.89 -6.62
C MET A 515 -31.51 -25.27 -5.95
N ASN A 516 -31.09 -26.30 -6.67
CA ASN A 516 -30.96 -27.66 -6.10
C ASN A 516 -29.86 -27.77 -5.03
N SER A 517 -28.88 -26.86 -5.05
CA SER A 517 -27.83 -26.62 -4.05
C SER A 517 -27.71 -25.13 -3.79
N LEU A 518 -26.97 -24.72 -2.76
CA LEU A 518 -26.72 -23.28 -2.51
C LEU A 518 -25.89 -22.64 -3.64
N ILE A 519 -25.02 -23.38 -4.29
CA ILE A 519 -24.20 -22.91 -5.41
C ILE A 519 -24.75 -23.52 -6.71
N TYR A 520 -25.10 -22.65 -7.65
CA TYR A 520 -25.61 -23.02 -8.98
C TYR A 520 -24.65 -22.54 -10.07
N GLY A 521 -24.40 -23.39 -11.05
CA GLY A 521 -23.60 -23.03 -12.22
C GLY A 521 -22.10 -23.22 -12.04
N ASN A 522 -21.66 -24.11 -11.15
CA ASN A 522 -20.25 -24.47 -11.02
C ASN A 522 -19.75 -25.12 -12.31
N ASN A 523 -18.79 -24.50 -12.99
CA ASN A 523 -18.05 -25.08 -14.11
C ASN A 523 -16.92 -26.01 -13.61
N SER A 524 -17.10 -26.73 -12.50
CA SER A 524 -16.21 -27.84 -12.19
C SER A 524 -16.31 -28.85 -13.33
N PRO A 525 -15.23 -29.21 -14.00
CA PRO A 525 -15.23 -30.33 -14.92
C PRO A 525 -15.57 -31.58 -14.14
N THR A 526 -16.85 -31.99 -14.16
CA THR A 526 -17.26 -33.33 -13.70
C THR A 526 -16.71 -34.34 -14.70
N GLY A 527 -15.49 -34.79 -14.49
CA GLY A 527 -14.83 -35.78 -15.31
C GLY A 527 -13.61 -36.32 -14.60
N GLU A 528 -13.74 -37.54 -14.10
CA GLU A 528 -12.57 -38.36 -13.86
C GLU A 528 -11.66 -38.33 -15.10
N ASN A 529 -10.40 -37.99 -14.94
CA ASN A 529 -9.34 -37.94 -15.95
C ASN A 529 -9.43 -36.83 -17.00
N SER A 530 -9.03 -35.66 -16.63
CA SER A 530 -8.27 -34.84 -17.59
C SER A 530 -7.15 -34.14 -16.84
N GLY A 531 -5.96 -34.63 -17.06
CA GLY A 531 -4.77 -33.88 -16.78
C GLY A 531 -4.79 -32.59 -17.61
N TYR A 532 -4.35 -31.51 -16.96
CA TYR A 532 -3.94 -30.26 -17.57
C TYR A 532 -5.04 -29.47 -18.31
N GLY A 533 -5.90 -28.81 -17.56
CA GLY A 533 -6.51 -27.57 -18.01
C GLY A 533 -5.41 -26.49 -17.93
N LEU A 534 -4.85 -26.18 -19.06
CA LEU A 534 -3.88 -25.09 -19.19
C LEU A 534 -4.63 -23.78 -19.04
N SER A 535 -4.54 -23.15 -17.87
CA SER A 535 -4.61 -21.71 -17.78
C SER A 535 -3.33 -21.20 -18.45
N LEU A 536 -3.41 -20.96 -19.74
CA LEU A 536 -2.34 -20.40 -20.53
C LEU A 536 -2.76 -18.99 -20.89
N ILE A 537 -2.02 -18.08 -20.37
CA ILE A 537 -1.76 -16.72 -20.82
C ILE A 537 -2.07 -15.69 -19.72
N HIS A 538 -1.22 -15.62 -18.73
CA HIS A 538 -0.79 -14.32 -18.26
C HIS A 538 0.10 -13.73 -19.36
N ILE A 539 -0.32 -12.65 -19.96
CA ILE A 539 0.52 -11.93 -20.93
C ILE A 539 1.57 -11.21 -20.09
N SER A 540 2.80 -11.73 -20.16
CA SER A 540 3.96 -11.13 -19.51
C SER A 540 4.06 -9.64 -19.85
N GLU A 541 4.24 -8.83 -18.82
CA GLU A 541 4.68 -7.44 -18.90
C GLU A 541 5.83 -7.23 -19.89
N PRO A 542 5.89 -6.08 -20.56
CA PRO A 542 7.09 -5.66 -21.24
C PRO A 542 8.14 -5.28 -20.20
N THR A 543 9.17 -6.10 -20.04
CA THR A 543 10.38 -5.83 -19.28
C THR A 543 10.81 -4.37 -19.43
N ARG A 544 10.63 -3.54 -18.42
CA ARG A 544 11.28 -2.24 -18.33
C ARG A 544 12.77 -2.48 -18.07
N LEU A 545 13.59 -2.22 -19.08
CA LEU A 545 15.04 -2.08 -18.91
C LEU A 545 15.29 -0.78 -18.13
N GLY A 546 15.82 -0.90 -16.91
CA GLY A 546 16.28 0.17 -16.06
C GLY A 546 17.45 0.97 -16.62
#